data_09fd973e7488af896bd6b17820819356
#
_entry.id   09fd973e7488af896bd6b17820819356
#
_cell.length_a   1.000
_cell.length_b   1.000
_cell.length_c   1.000
_cell.angle_alpha   90.00
_cell.angle_beta   90.00
_cell.angle_gamma   90.00
#
_symmetry.space_group_name_H-M   'P 1'
#
loop_
_entity.id
_entity.type
_entity.pdbx_description
1 polymer ?
#
loop_
_entity_poly.entity_id
_entity_poly.type
_entity_poly.pdbx_seq_one_letter_code
_entity_poly.pdbx_strand_id
1 'polypeptide(L)'
;AISNDNLQDLKTGYIVGATPWKQQVALILGSVVGALAIAPVLNLLYQAYGFTGALPRAGMDPTQALAAPQATLMTTIAQGIFSASLDWNYILFGVGVGIVAIIIDLILTKNTKALALPPLAIGMGIYLPPTLEIPLVIGSVMGYFVNRSLKARAARRSPGHEEEDVEACNHRGVLFASGLIVGESLMGVIIALLIVVSVTSGGSENPLALVGKDFQSTADILGLIAFIAMIVIFIRHIFITKFTPESDSNK
;
A
#
# COMPACT_ATOMS: atom_id res chain seq x y z
N ALA A 1 1.96 1.67 15.30
CA ALA A 1 2.50 0.97 14.13
C ALA A 1 3.70 0.10 14.53
N ILE A 2 4.84 0.65 14.94
CA ILE A 2 6.09 -0.09 15.25
C ILE A 2 5.86 -1.24 16.24
N SER A 3 5.11 -1.02 17.31
CA SER A 3 4.80 -2.05 18.30
C SER A 3 3.99 -3.21 17.71
N ASN A 4 3.05 -2.90 16.83
CA ASN A 4 2.23 -3.91 16.15
C ASN A 4 3.05 -4.73 15.15
N ASP A 5 3.94 -4.08 14.40
CA ASP A 5 4.82 -4.75 13.44
C ASP A 5 5.75 -5.73 14.17
N ASN A 6 6.33 -5.30 15.30
CA ASN A 6 7.16 -6.17 16.14
C ASN A 6 6.38 -7.39 16.69
N LEU A 7 5.11 -7.19 17.08
CA LEU A 7 4.27 -8.30 17.54
C LEU A 7 3.96 -9.29 16.41
N GLN A 8 3.75 -8.81 15.18
CA GLN A 8 3.55 -9.67 14.01
C GLN A 8 4.79 -10.50 13.69
N ASP A 9 5.97 -9.89 13.74
CA ASP A 9 7.25 -10.58 13.54
C ASP A 9 7.47 -11.67 14.59
N LEU A 10 7.24 -11.37 15.87
CA LEU A 10 7.34 -12.33 16.96
C LEU A 10 6.33 -13.47 16.81
N LYS A 11 5.11 -13.17 16.34
CA LYS A 11 4.09 -14.19 16.08
C LYS A 11 4.50 -15.11 14.93
N THR A 12 5.06 -14.56 13.86
CA THR A 12 5.59 -15.35 12.74
C THR A 12 6.69 -16.29 13.21
N GLY A 13 7.61 -15.79 14.02
CA GLY A 13 8.65 -16.60 14.58
C GLY A 13 8.15 -17.68 15.54
N TYR A 14 7.14 -17.40 16.34
CA TYR A 14 6.50 -18.41 17.17
C TYR A 14 5.96 -19.58 16.34
N ILE A 15 5.33 -19.30 15.21
CA ILE A 15 4.78 -20.30 14.29
C ILE A 15 5.87 -21.21 13.71
N VAL A 16 7.05 -20.66 13.40
CA VAL A 16 8.20 -21.44 12.88
C VAL A 16 9.12 -22.00 13.98
N GLY A 17 8.76 -21.85 15.25
CA GLY A 17 9.52 -22.36 16.39
C GLY A 17 10.79 -21.57 16.71
N ALA A 18 10.90 -20.32 16.28
CA ALA A 18 12.03 -19.47 16.56
C ALA A 18 12.03 -18.95 18.01
N THR A 19 13.23 -18.85 18.61
CA THR A 19 13.38 -18.35 19.97
C THR A 19 13.15 -16.84 20.04
N PRO A 20 12.22 -16.31 20.87
CA PRO A 20 11.82 -14.90 20.87
C PRO A 20 12.98 -13.92 21.07
N TRP A 21 13.90 -14.18 21.99
CA TRP A 21 15.03 -13.28 22.26
C TRP A 21 15.99 -13.17 21.07
N LYS A 22 16.21 -14.27 20.32
CA LYS A 22 17.05 -14.25 19.11
C LYS A 22 16.42 -13.41 18.01
N GLN A 23 15.10 -13.46 17.88
CA GLN A 23 14.36 -12.61 16.96
C GLN A 23 14.48 -11.13 17.33
N GLN A 24 14.36 -10.78 18.61
CA GLN A 24 14.52 -9.40 19.04
C GLN A 24 15.95 -8.88 18.80
N VAL A 25 16.98 -9.69 19.01
CA VAL A 25 18.36 -9.32 18.67
C VAL A 25 18.49 -9.10 17.16
N ALA A 26 17.91 -9.96 16.33
CA ALA A 26 17.90 -9.79 14.88
C ALA A 26 17.16 -8.51 14.44
N LEU A 27 16.03 -8.21 15.08
CA LEU A 27 15.28 -6.97 14.83
C LEU A 27 16.07 -5.70 15.20
N ILE A 28 16.79 -5.72 16.33
CA ILE A 28 17.66 -4.61 16.72
C ILE A 28 18.78 -4.41 15.69
N LEU A 29 19.46 -5.48 15.29
CA LEU A 29 20.50 -5.42 14.27
C LEU A 29 19.93 -4.93 12.92
N GLY A 30 18.77 -5.44 12.52
CA GLY A 30 18.07 -5.00 11.33
C GLY A 30 17.68 -3.52 11.38
N SER A 31 17.24 -3.04 12.54
CA SER A 31 16.90 -1.62 12.75
C SER A 31 18.11 -0.71 12.63
N VAL A 32 19.26 -1.12 13.17
CA VAL A 32 20.52 -0.35 13.04
C VAL A 32 20.96 -0.29 11.58
N VAL A 33 20.97 -1.43 10.87
CA VAL A 33 21.33 -1.47 9.45
C VAL A 33 20.35 -0.67 8.61
N GLY A 34 19.04 -0.81 8.90
CA GLY A 34 17.98 -0.04 8.25
C GLY A 34 18.16 1.47 8.44
N ALA A 35 18.45 1.93 9.65
CA ALA A 35 18.70 3.34 9.94
C ALA A 35 19.89 3.90 9.14
N LEU A 36 20.95 3.12 8.97
CA LEU A 36 22.10 3.51 8.17
C LEU A 36 21.78 3.53 6.66
N ALA A 37 20.91 2.65 6.18
CA ALA A 37 20.54 2.56 4.78
C ALA A 37 19.46 3.58 4.36
N ILE A 38 18.50 3.90 5.24
CA ILE A 38 17.36 4.76 4.93
C ILE A 38 17.80 6.18 4.55
N ALA A 39 18.74 6.78 5.27
CA ALA A 39 19.18 8.14 5.02
C ALA A 39 19.77 8.35 3.61
N PRO A 40 20.73 7.54 3.13
CA PRO A 40 21.20 7.66 1.76
C PRO A 40 20.14 7.33 0.71
N VAL A 41 19.25 6.38 0.95
CA VAL A 41 18.15 6.04 0.03
C VAL A 41 17.16 7.20 -0.08
N LEU A 42 16.75 7.81 1.03
CA LEU A 42 15.87 8.98 1.02
C LEU A 42 16.51 10.18 0.30
N ASN A 43 17.82 10.40 0.51
CA ASN A 43 18.54 11.45 -0.20
C ASN A 43 18.58 11.18 -1.72
N LEU A 44 18.77 9.93 -2.12
CA LEU A 44 18.73 9.51 -3.52
C LEU A 44 17.36 9.79 -4.15
N LEU A 45 16.29 9.38 -3.48
CA LEU A 45 14.91 9.61 -3.94
C LEU A 45 14.57 11.10 -4.01
N TYR A 46 15.04 11.88 -3.03
CA TYR A 46 14.86 13.32 -3.02
C TYR A 46 15.57 14.00 -4.19
N GLN A 47 16.79 13.57 -4.51
CA GLN A 47 17.54 14.11 -5.64
C GLN A 47 16.94 13.71 -6.99
N ALA A 48 16.39 12.50 -7.10
CA ALA A 48 15.79 12.02 -8.34
C ALA A 48 14.41 12.64 -8.60
N TYR A 49 13.51 12.58 -7.62
CA TYR A 49 12.09 12.90 -7.80
C TYR A 49 11.61 14.12 -7.00
N GLY A 50 12.17 14.36 -5.81
CA GLY A 50 11.61 15.28 -4.82
C GLY A 50 10.37 14.71 -4.12
N PHE A 51 9.93 15.38 -3.05
CA PHE A 51 8.73 15.00 -2.31
C PHE A 51 7.69 16.11 -2.33
N THR A 52 6.45 15.76 -2.65
CA THR A 52 5.34 16.72 -2.59
C THR A 52 4.92 16.97 -1.14
N GLY A 53 4.66 18.23 -0.81
CA GLY A 53 4.11 18.67 0.47
C GLY A 53 5.13 18.83 1.58
N ALA A 54 5.82 17.75 1.99
CA ALA A 54 6.73 17.79 3.14
C ALA A 54 8.06 18.52 2.85
N LEU A 55 8.66 18.27 1.69
CA LEU A 55 9.96 18.84 1.32
C LEU A 55 10.04 19.04 -0.21
N PRO A 56 9.41 20.07 -0.77
CA PRO A 56 9.48 20.35 -2.20
C PRO A 56 10.90 20.79 -2.60
N ARG A 57 11.39 20.25 -3.74
CA ARG A 57 12.68 20.64 -4.33
C ARG A 57 12.45 21.68 -5.40
N ALA A 58 13.27 22.69 -5.47
CA ALA A 58 13.25 23.67 -6.56
C ALA A 58 13.52 22.98 -7.90
N GLY A 59 12.65 23.21 -8.88
CA GLY A 59 12.80 22.65 -10.23
C GLY A 59 12.37 21.18 -10.37
N MET A 60 11.75 20.57 -9.36
CA MET A 60 11.18 19.22 -9.52
C MET A 60 9.96 19.23 -10.44
N ASP A 61 9.77 18.14 -11.19
CA ASP A 61 8.54 17.91 -11.95
C ASP A 61 7.43 17.45 -11.00
N PRO A 62 6.34 18.22 -10.80
CA PRO A 62 5.25 17.85 -9.90
C PRO A 62 4.57 16.54 -10.27
N THR A 63 4.63 16.12 -11.53
CA THR A 63 4.00 14.89 -12.02
C THR A 63 4.78 13.63 -11.63
N GLN A 64 6.09 13.77 -11.44
CA GLN A 64 6.99 12.67 -11.05
C GLN A 64 7.33 12.69 -9.56
N ALA A 65 6.98 13.77 -8.86
CA ALA A 65 7.29 13.92 -7.44
C ALA A 65 6.58 12.86 -6.59
N LEU A 66 7.32 12.28 -5.65
CA LEU A 66 6.80 11.25 -4.77
C LEU A 66 5.84 11.86 -3.75
N ALA A 67 4.66 11.28 -3.63
CA ALA A 67 3.70 11.65 -2.60
C ALA A 67 4.18 11.12 -1.24
N ALA A 68 4.26 12.01 -0.25
CA ALA A 68 4.62 11.67 1.12
C ALA A 68 3.53 12.14 2.11
N PRO A 69 2.30 11.58 2.05
CA PRO A 69 1.15 12.11 2.79
C PRO A 69 1.39 12.12 4.30
N GLN A 70 1.90 11.04 4.89
CA GLN A 70 2.16 10.94 6.33
C GLN A 70 3.21 11.96 6.79
N ALA A 71 4.30 12.12 6.04
CA ALA A 71 5.32 13.12 6.33
C ALA A 71 4.75 14.54 6.23
N THR A 72 3.93 14.81 5.22
CA THR A 72 3.24 16.10 5.05
C THR A 72 2.34 16.41 6.24
N LEU A 73 1.53 15.45 6.70
CA LEU A 73 0.68 15.59 7.86
C LEU A 73 1.49 15.93 9.12
N MET A 74 2.55 15.14 9.39
CA MET A 74 3.41 15.37 10.54
C MET A 74 4.10 16.73 10.49
N THR A 75 4.60 17.15 9.32
CA THR A 75 5.22 18.46 9.12
C THR A 75 4.22 19.59 9.34
N THR A 76 3.00 19.47 8.81
CA THR A 76 1.95 20.47 8.99
C THR A 76 1.55 20.62 10.45
N ILE A 77 1.37 19.51 11.17
CA ILE A 77 1.07 19.53 12.61
C ILE A 77 2.22 20.17 13.40
N ALA A 78 3.46 19.75 13.13
CA ALA A 78 4.63 20.30 13.82
C ALA A 78 4.78 21.81 13.57
N GLN A 79 4.69 22.24 12.31
CA GLN A 79 4.74 23.66 11.96
C GLN A 79 3.61 24.44 12.64
N GLY A 80 2.39 23.91 12.61
CA GLY A 80 1.24 24.54 13.27
C GLY A 80 1.45 24.74 14.77
N ILE A 81 2.04 23.76 15.46
CA ILE A 81 2.34 23.83 16.89
C ILE A 81 3.47 24.85 17.16
N PHE A 82 4.59 24.76 16.44
CA PHE A 82 5.75 25.64 16.67
C PHE A 82 5.50 27.08 16.25
N SER A 83 4.70 27.30 15.20
CA SER A 83 4.34 28.64 14.72
C SER A 83 3.11 29.23 15.44
N ALA A 84 2.49 28.47 16.35
CA ALA A 84 1.21 28.81 16.99
C ALA A 84 0.10 29.20 15.99
N SER A 85 0.15 28.63 14.79
CA SER A 85 -0.74 28.93 13.65
C SER A 85 -1.76 27.84 13.39
N LEU A 86 -2.06 26.98 14.39
CA LEU A 86 -3.09 25.96 14.28
C LEU A 86 -4.47 26.60 14.19
N ASP A 87 -5.19 26.27 13.14
CA ASP A 87 -6.59 26.67 13.02
C ASP A 87 -7.48 25.68 13.80
N TRP A 88 -7.77 26.05 15.05
CA TRP A 88 -8.59 25.25 15.95
C TRP A 88 -9.99 24.98 15.43
N ASN A 89 -10.53 25.85 14.58
CA ASN A 89 -11.87 25.64 14.01
C ASN A 89 -11.92 24.40 13.12
N TYR A 90 -10.90 24.22 12.24
CA TYR A 90 -10.82 23.01 11.41
C TYR A 90 -10.56 21.75 12.24
N ILE A 91 -9.76 21.85 13.30
CA ILE A 91 -9.50 20.71 14.20
C ILE A 91 -10.80 20.29 14.91
N LEU A 92 -11.53 21.25 15.48
CA LEU A 92 -12.80 20.97 16.16
C LEU A 92 -13.86 20.43 15.19
N PHE A 93 -13.91 20.95 13.97
CA PHE A 93 -14.77 20.41 12.92
C PHE A 93 -14.42 18.95 12.60
N GLY A 94 -13.12 18.65 12.43
CA GLY A 94 -12.64 17.27 12.21
C GLY A 94 -12.99 16.32 13.37
N VAL A 95 -12.87 16.77 14.62
CA VAL A 95 -13.29 16.02 15.80
C VAL A 95 -14.80 15.74 15.75
N GLY A 96 -15.61 16.73 15.39
CA GLY A 96 -17.05 16.56 15.21
C GLY A 96 -17.41 15.50 14.16
N VAL A 97 -16.77 15.57 12.99
CA VAL A 97 -16.93 14.57 11.93
C VAL A 97 -16.52 13.18 12.41
N GLY A 98 -15.42 13.06 13.15
CA GLY A 98 -14.95 11.80 13.73
C GLY A 98 -15.95 11.20 14.73
N ILE A 99 -16.52 12.00 15.62
CA ILE A 99 -17.55 11.55 16.56
C ILE A 99 -18.79 11.04 15.82
N VAL A 100 -19.26 11.78 14.82
CA VAL A 100 -20.42 11.38 14.00
C VAL A 100 -20.13 10.06 13.28
N ALA A 101 -18.93 9.91 12.69
CA ALA A 101 -18.51 8.69 12.02
C ALA A 101 -18.50 7.48 12.98
N ILE A 102 -17.98 7.65 14.20
CA ILE A 102 -17.99 6.59 15.24
C ILE A 102 -19.42 6.19 15.60
N ILE A 103 -20.31 7.16 15.78
CA ILE A 103 -21.71 6.87 16.11
C ILE A 103 -22.38 6.10 14.97
N ILE A 104 -22.17 6.50 13.74
CA ILE A 104 -22.71 5.80 12.55
C ILE A 104 -22.16 4.37 12.48
N ASP A 105 -20.84 4.17 12.67
CA ASP A 105 -20.22 2.85 12.64
C ASP A 105 -20.79 1.94 13.73
N LEU A 106 -20.96 2.45 14.95
CA LEU A 106 -21.58 1.70 16.07
C LEU A 106 -23.02 1.29 15.75
N ILE A 107 -23.82 2.18 15.15
CA ILE A 107 -25.20 1.89 14.76
C ILE A 107 -25.24 0.84 13.64
N LEU A 108 -24.39 0.99 12.62
CA LEU A 108 -24.30 0.07 11.50
C LEU A 108 -23.86 -1.33 11.96
N THR A 109 -22.81 -1.42 12.74
CA THR A 109 -22.27 -2.69 13.25
C THR A 109 -23.26 -3.39 14.17
N LYS A 110 -24.04 -2.63 14.96
CA LYS A 110 -25.08 -3.20 15.84
C LYS A 110 -26.30 -3.72 15.07
N ASN A 111 -26.70 -3.02 14.01
CA ASN A 111 -27.92 -3.34 13.25
C ASN A 111 -27.67 -4.27 12.07
N THR A 112 -26.46 -4.29 11.52
CA THR A 112 -26.15 -5.01 10.28
C THR A 112 -24.77 -5.65 10.37
N LYS A 113 -24.69 -6.97 10.48
CA LYS A 113 -23.41 -7.72 10.56
C LYS A 113 -22.52 -7.60 9.31
N ALA A 114 -23.03 -7.01 8.22
CA ALA A 114 -22.36 -6.95 6.92
C ALA A 114 -21.83 -5.56 6.53
N LEU A 115 -22.23 -4.50 7.25
CA LEU A 115 -21.83 -3.13 6.94
C LEU A 115 -21.08 -2.54 8.13
N ALA A 116 -19.83 -2.14 7.89
CA ALA A 116 -19.02 -1.36 8.82
C ALA A 116 -18.54 -0.11 8.08
N LEU A 117 -18.48 1.01 8.78
CA LEU A 117 -17.95 2.26 8.26
C LEU A 117 -16.81 2.73 9.17
N PRO A 118 -15.60 2.14 9.06
CA PRO A 118 -14.49 2.46 9.95
C PRO A 118 -14.16 3.95 9.92
N PRO A 119 -14.19 4.68 11.04
CA PRO A 119 -13.90 6.12 11.07
C PRO A 119 -12.53 6.47 10.54
N LEU A 120 -11.55 5.57 10.73
CA LEU A 120 -10.20 5.74 10.18
C LEU A 120 -10.20 5.75 8.64
N ALA A 121 -11.03 4.92 7.99
CA ALA A 121 -11.14 4.90 6.54
C ALA A 121 -11.72 6.21 6.01
N ILE A 122 -12.69 6.81 6.71
CA ILE A 122 -13.22 8.14 6.37
C ILE A 122 -12.13 9.20 6.49
N GLY A 123 -11.37 9.18 7.59
CA GLY A 123 -10.25 10.11 7.79
C GLY A 123 -9.18 9.97 6.70
N MET A 124 -8.84 8.76 6.29
CA MET A 124 -7.92 8.51 5.20
C MET A 124 -8.47 9.01 3.86
N GLY A 125 -9.76 8.80 3.59
CA GLY A 125 -10.41 9.27 2.36
C GLY A 125 -10.50 10.80 2.25
N ILE A 126 -10.49 11.53 3.36
CA ILE A 126 -10.42 13.01 3.35
C ILE A 126 -8.98 13.49 3.15
N TYR A 127 -8.01 12.72 3.61
CA TYR A 127 -6.62 13.13 3.72
C TYR A 127 -5.77 12.75 2.50
N LEU A 128 -6.02 11.59 1.88
CA LEU A 128 -5.23 11.10 0.76
C LEU A 128 -5.55 11.88 -0.53
N PRO A 129 -4.54 12.14 -1.37
CA PRO A 129 -4.81 12.71 -2.68
C PRO A 129 -5.57 11.72 -3.59
N PRO A 130 -6.46 12.21 -4.48
CA PRO A 130 -7.29 11.37 -5.35
C PRO A 130 -6.51 10.36 -6.21
N THR A 131 -5.26 10.67 -6.54
CA THR A 131 -4.36 9.78 -7.30
C THR A 131 -4.07 8.47 -6.56
N LEU A 132 -4.09 8.47 -5.22
CA LEU A 132 -3.91 7.27 -4.40
C LEU A 132 -5.25 6.60 -4.07
N GLU A 133 -6.35 7.36 -4.02
CA GLU A 133 -7.65 6.83 -3.66
C GLU A 133 -8.36 6.10 -4.80
N ILE A 134 -8.28 6.61 -6.03
CA ILE A 134 -8.94 5.99 -7.18
C ILE A 134 -8.56 4.52 -7.36
N PRO A 135 -7.27 4.12 -7.33
CA PRO A 135 -6.88 2.71 -7.37
C PRO A 135 -7.43 1.89 -6.21
N LEU A 136 -7.53 2.45 -5.00
CA LEU A 136 -8.09 1.76 -3.83
C LEU A 136 -9.58 1.49 -4.00
N VAL A 137 -10.35 2.46 -4.52
CA VAL A 137 -11.78 2.29 -4.81
C VAL A 137 -11.98 1.21 -5.87
N ILE A 138 -11.23 1.27 -6.98
CA ILE A 138 -11.29 0.25 -8.04
C ILE A 138 -10.95 -1.12 -7.45
N GLY A 139 -9.87 -1.23 -6.67
CA GLY A 139 -9.44 -2.46 -6.02
C GLY A 139 -10.49 -3.03 -5.07
N SER A 140 -11.15 -2.19 -4.27
CA SER A 140 -12.20 -2.62 -3.34
C SER A 140 -13.45 -3.16 -4.05
N VAL A 141 -13.88 -2.48 -5.11
CA VAL A 141 -15.00 -2.95 -5.95
C VAL A 141 -14.66 -4.29 -6.62
N MET A 142 -13.47 -4.40 -7.19
CA MET A 142 -12.99 -5.65 -7.78
C MET A 142 -12.89 -6.77 -6.75
N GLY A 143 -12.33 -6.48 -5.57
CA GLY A 143 -12.23 -7.41 -4.45
C GLY A 143 -13.59 -7.95 -4.01
N TYR A 144 -14.61 -7.10 -3.97
CA TYR A 144 -15.98 -7.52 -3.69
C TYR A 144 -16.49 -8.54 -4.70
N PHE A 145 -16.34 -8.28 -6.01
CA PHE A 145 -16.79 -9.21 -7.06
C PHE A 145 -15.97 -10.51 -7.08
N VAL A 146 -14.67 -10.42 -6.88
CA VAL A 146 -13.78 -11.59 -6.79
C VAL A 146 -14.17 -12.46 -5.60
N ASN A 147 -14.32 -11.88 -4.42
CA ASN A 147 -14.68 -12.61 -3.20
C ASN A 147 -16.08 -13.26 -3.33
N ARG A 148 -17.04 -12.53 -3.88
CA ARG A 148 -18.37 -13.10 -4.18
C ARG A 148 -18.30 -14.29 -5.14
N SER A 149 -17.47 -14.19 -6.17
CA SER A 149 -17.27 -15.26 -7.14
C SER A 149 -16.53 -16.46 -6.54
N LEU A 150 -15.55 -16.21 -5.67
CA LEU A 150 -14.84 -17.25 -4.92
C LEU A 150 -15.78 -18.03 -4.02
N LYS A 151 -16.60 -17.34 -3.22
CA LYS A 151 -17.62 -17.96 -2.36
C LYS A 151 -18.61 -18.82 -3.16
N ALA A 152 -19.10 -18.30 -4.27
CA ALA A 152 -20.00 -19.07 -5.14
C ALA A 152 -19.35 -20.30 -5.78
N ARG A 153 -18.03 -20.27 -6.04
CA ARG A 153 -17.27 -21.42 -6.54
C ARG A 153 -16.97 -22.43 -5.45
N ALA A 154 -16.56 -21.97 -4.27
CA ALA A 154 -16.28 -22.83 -3.12
C ALA A 154 -17.53 -23.63 -2.74
N ALA A 155 -18.70 -22.98 -2.63
CA ALA A 155 -19.97 -23.62 -2.36
C ALA A 155 -20.35 -24.75 -3.36
N ARG A 156 -19.87 -24.66 -4.61
CA ARG A 156 -20.15 -25.67 -5.64
C ARG A 156 -19.14 -26.81 -5.68
N ARG A 157 -17.89 -26.58 -5.24
CA ARG A 157 -16.77 -27.51 -5.45
C ARG A 157 -16.28 -28.19 -4.17
N SER A 158 -16.48 -27.58 -3.02
CA SER A 158 -15.97 -28.05 -1.73
C SER A 158 -17.00 -27.81 -0.62
N PRO A 159 -18.18 -28.49 -0.66
CA PRO A 159 -19.18 -28.35 0.40
C PRO A 159 -18.57 -28.80 1.75
N GLY A 160 -18.56 -27.90 2.73
CA GLY A 160 -17.99 -28.15 4.06
C GLY A 160 -16.59 -27.56 4.31
N HIS A 161 -15.84 -27.16 3.29
CA HIS A 161 -14.52 -26.50 3.38
C HIS A 161 -14.49 -25.15 2.68
N GLU A 162 -15.65 -24.52 2.51
CA GLU A 162 -15.84 -23.30 1.72
C GLU A 162 -15.01 -22.13 2.25
N GLU A 163 -14.94 -21.97 3.58
CA GLU A 163 -14.22 -20.86 4.21
C GLU A 163 -12.70 -21.03 4.09
N GLU A 164 -12.19 -22.24 4.27
CA GLU A 164 -10.77 -22.55 4.13
C GLU A 164 -10.26 -22.33 2.70
N ASP A 165 -11.02 -22.76 1.71
CA ASP A 165 -10.67 -22.57 0.30
C ASP A 165 -10.69 -21.10 -0.12
N VAL A 166 -11.67 -20.32 0.36
CA VAL A 166 -11.74 -18.87 0.11
C VAL A 166 -10.58 -18.16 0.80
N GLU A 167 -10.24 -18.54 2.03
CA GLU A 167 -9.13 -17.97 2.77
C GLU A 167 -7.78 -18.26 2.08
N ALA A 168 -7.56 -19.50 1.63
CA ALA A 168 -6.37 -19.87 0.88
C ALA A 168 -6.22 -19.08 -0.43
N CYS A 169 -7.32 -18.84 -1.17
CA CYS A 169 -7.33 -18.02 -2.36
C CYS A 169 -7.00 -16.56 -2.05
N ASN A 170 -7.61 -15.99 -1.00
CA ASN A 170 -7.36 -14.64 -0.55
C ASN A 170 -5.90 -14.46 -0.09
N HIS A 171 -5.36 -15.42 0.65
CA HIS A 171 -3.97 -15.41 1.10
C HIS A 171 -2.99 -15.35 -0.08
N ARG A 172 -3.22 -16.12 -1.14
CA ARG A 172 -2.41 -16.04 -2.38
C ARG A 172 -2.53 -14.69 -3.07
N GLY A 173 -3.73 -14.13 -3.10
CA GLY A 173 -3.96 -12.78 -3.62
C GLY A 173 -3.14 -11.74 -2.85
N VAL A 174 -3.14 -11.81 -1.52
CA VAL A 174 -2.34 -10.92 -0.65
C VAL A 174 -0.84 -11.10 -0.91
N LEU A 175 -0.34 -12.33 -1.00
CA LEU A 175 1.07 -12.59 -1.30
C LEU A 175 1.49 -12.03 -2.66
N PHE A 176 0.68 -12.21 -3.69
CA PHE A 176 0.97 -11.68 -5.01
C PHE A 176 0.96 -10.14 -5.02
N ALA A 177 -0.04 -9.52 -4.40
CA ALA A 177 -0.13 -8.07 -4.28
C ALA A 177 1.05 -7.49 -3.49
N SER A 178 1.44 -8.15 -2.39
CA SER A 178 2.62 -7.76 -1.60
C SER A 178 3.90 -7.83 -2.42
N GLY A 179 4.04 -8.87 -3.26
CA GLY A 179 5.17 -9.00 -4.19
C GLY A 179 5.23 -7.86 -5.21
N LEU A 180 4.08 -7.40 -5.72
CA LEU A 180 4.01 -6.26 -6.64
C LEU A 180 4.42 -4.95 -5.95
N ILE A 181 3.96 -4.70 -4.72
CA ILE A 181 4.30 -3.50 -3.93
C ILE A 181 5.81 -3.46 -3.65
N VAL A 182 6.38 -4.59 -3.20
CA VAL A 182 7.82 -4.67 -2.93
C VAL A 182 8.63 -4.51 -4.23
N GLY A 183 8.17 -5.14 -5.32
CA GLY A 183 8.83 -5.04 -6.63
C GLY A 183 8.84 -3.61 -7.17
N GLU A 184 7.74 -2.89 -7.04
CA GLU A 184 7.64 -1.46 -7.40
C GLU A 184 8.62 -0.62 -6.59
N SER A 185 8.66 -0.80 -5.28
CA SER A 185 9.54 -0.05 -4.39
C SER A 185 11.02 -0.28 -4.71
N LEU A 186 11.43 -1.52 -4.95
CA LEU A 186 12.80 -1.87 -5.34
C LEU A 186 13.16 -1.26 -6.71
N MET A 187 12.26 -1.37 -7.68
CA MET A 187 12.47 -0.81 -9.01
C MET A 187 12.57 0.72 -8.95
N GLY A 188 11.75 1.37 -8.14
CA GLY A 188 11.79 2.81 -7.90
C GLY A 188 13.16 3.28 -7.39
N VAL A 189 13.76 2.55 -6.45
CA VAL A 189 15.11 2.85 -5.94
C VAL A 189 16.18 2.64 -7.02
N ILE A 190 16.08 1.57 -7.81
CA ILE A 190 17.00 1.31 -8.92
C ILE A 190 16.94 2.42 -9.98
N ILE A 191 15.72 2.81 -10.36
CA ILE A 191 15.51 3.91 -11.33
C ILE A 191 16.05 5.23 -10.77
N ALA A 192 15.79 5.53 -9.50
CA ALA A 192 16.32 6.72 -8.85
C ALA A 192 17.86 6.76 -8.89
N LEU A 193 18.52 5.63 -8.64
CA LEU A 193 19.97 5.51 -8.74
C LEU A 193 20.45 5.81 -10.17
N LEU A 194 19.79 5.25 -11.19
CA LEU A 194 20.12 5.49 -12.58
C LEU A 194 19.96 6.96 -12.98
N ILE A 195 18.87 7.62 -12.52
CA ILE A 195 18.64 9.05 -12.75
C ILE A 195 19.77 9.88 -12.13
N VAL A 196 20.10 9.65 -10.87
CA VAL A 196 21.15 10.41 -10.16
C VAL A 196 22.51 10.22 -10.82
N VAL A 197 22.87 8.99 -11.18
CA VAL A 197 24.14 8.70 -11.88
C VAL A 197 24.16 9.39 -13.25
N SER A 198 23.06 9.34 -14.01
CA SER A 198 22.96 10.00 -15.31
C SER A 198 23.13 11.52 -15.19
N VAL A 199 22.37 12.16 -14.31
CA VAL A 199 22.43 13.62 -14.11
C VAL A 199 23.80 14.06 -13.60
N THR A 200 24.40 13.32 -12.66
CA THR A 200 25.73 13.63 -12.12
C THR A 200 26.82 13.48 -13.21
N SER A 201 26.61 12.60 -14.18
CA SER A 201 27.52 12.40 -15.34
C SER A 201 27.23 13.37 -16.49
N GLY A 202 26.34 14.34 -16.33
CA GLY A 202 25.95 15.30 -17.36
C GLY A 202 24.94 14.77 -18.40
N GLY A 203 24.28 13.66 -18.11
CA GLY A 203 23.22 13.08 -18.93
C GLY A 203 21.84 13.67 -18.64
N SER A 204 20.80 13.06 -19.23
CA SER A 204 19.41 13.50 -19.06
C SER A 204 18.80 13.03 -17.74
N GLU A 205 17.76 13.74 -17.28
CA GLU A 205 16.91 13.33 -16.14
C GLU A 205 16.09 12.07 -16.43
N ASN A 206 15.99 11.67 -17.68
CA ASN A 206 15.27 10.47 -18.11
C ASN A 206 16.20 9.51 -18.87
N PRO A 207 17.15 8.83 -18.21
CA PRO A 207 18.16 8.01 -18.87
C PRO A 207 17.59 6.77 -19.58
N LEU A 208 16.39 6.33 -19.20
CA LEU A 208 15.71 5.18 -19.78
C LEU A 208 14.66 5.57 -20.84
N ALA A 209 14.48 6.86 -21.13
CA ALA A 209 13.53 7.30 -22.15
C ALA A 209 14.05 6.97 -23.55
N LEU A 210 13.47 5.94 -24.17
CA LEU A 210 13.76 5.51 -25.53
C LEU A 210 13.02 6.34 -26.58
N VAL A 211 12.02 7.12 -26.17
CA VAL A 211 11.11 7.87 -27.03
C VAL A 211 10.95 9.31 -26.55
N GLY A 212 10.68 10.22 -27.47
CA GLY A 212 10.47 11.64 -27.16
C GLY A 212 9.08 11.94 -26.57
N LYS A 213 8.86 13.21 -26.20
CA LYS A 213 7.59 13.69 -25.62
C LYS A 213 6.37 13.48 -26.51
N ASP A 214 6.55 13.39 -27.82
CA ASP A 214 5.47 13.16 -28.79
C ASP A 214 4.82 11.77 -28.64
N PHE A 215 5.48 10.85 -27.95
CA PHE A 215 4.97 9.50 -27.67
C PHE A 215 4.08 9.43 -26.43
N GLN A 216 3.91 10.52 -25.69
CA GLN A 216 3.19 10.53 -24.39
C GLN A 216 1.79 9.94 -24.50
N SER A 217 1.00 10.37 -25.48
CA SER A 217 -0.37 9.86 -25.66
C SER A 217 -0.43 8.35 -25.93
N THR A 218 0.53 7.83 -26.67
CA THR A 218 0.64 6.39 -26.94
C THR A 218 1.12 5.64 -25.69
N ALA A 219 2.04 6.24 -24.92
CA ALA A 219 2.54 5.68 -23.67
C ALA A 219 1.40 5.55 -22.64
N ASP A 220 0.51 6.53 -22.54
CA ASP A 220 -0.63 6.50 -21.63
C ASP A 220 -1.60 5.36 -21.98
N ILE A 221 -1.86 5.15 -23.27
CA ILE A 221 -2.70 4.03 -23.75
C ILE A 221 -2.03 2.69 -23.45
N LEU A 222 -0.73 2.55 -23.72
CA LEU A 222 0.02 1.33 -23.43
C LEU A 222 0.08 1.06 -21.92
N GLY A 223 0.23 2.10 -21.11
CA GLY A 223 0.18 2.01 -19.66
C GLY A 223 -1.17 1.51 -19.16
N LEU A 224 -2.27 2.02 -19.72
CA LEU A 224 -3.61 1.54 -19.40
C LEU A 224 -3.80 0.06 -19.79
N ILE A 225 -3.34 -0.34 -20.98
CA ILE A 225 -3.39 -1.74 -21.43
C ILE A 225 -2.58 -2.63 -20.49
N ALA A 226 -1.36 -2.22 -20.12
CA ALA A 226 -0.51 -2.96 -19.19
C ALA A 226 -1.16 -3.08 -17.80
N PHE A 227 -1.79 -2.03 -17.30
CA PHE A 227 -2.53 -2.04 -16.05
C PHE A 227 -3.71 -3.03 -16.09
N ILE A 228 -4.52 -2.99 -17.14
CA ILE A 228 -5.64 -3.94 -17.33
C ILE A 228 -5.11 -5.38 -17.43
N ALA A 229 -4.03 -5.61 -18.18
CA ALA A 229 -3.41 -6.93 -18.28
C ALA A 229 -2.93 -7.45 -16.93
N MET A 230 -2.32 -6.58 -16.10
CA MET A 230 -1.89 -6.94 -14.75
C MET A 230 -3.07 -7.29 -13.85
N ILE A 231 -4.18 -6.56 -13.93
CA ILE A 231 -5.42 -6.89 -13.22
C ILE A 231 -5.93 -8.28 -13.63
N VAL A 232 -5.96 -8.57 -14.92
CA VAL A 232 -6.41 -9.88 -15.43
C VAL A 232 -5.50 -11.00 -14.94
N ILE A 233 -4.18 -10.80 -14.97
CA ILE A 233 -3.19 -11.75 -14.45
C ILE A 233 -3.42 -11.99 -12.95
N PHE A 234 -3.60 -10.93 -12.17
CA PHE A 234 -3.86 -11.00 -10.74
C PHE A 234 -5.13 -11.80 -10.42
N ILE A 235 -6.25 -11.46 -11.06
CA ILE A 235 -7.52 -12.18 -10.89
C ILE A 235 -7.34 -13.66 -11.29
N ARG A 236 -6.72 -13.91 -12.43
CA ARG A 236 -6.47 -15.28 -12.91
C ARG A 236 -5.61 -16.06 -11.90
N HIS A 237 -4.59 -15.44 -11.32
CA HIS A 237 -3.73 -16.08 -10.32
C HIS A 237 -4.51 -16.52 -9.09
N ILE A 238 -5.44 -15.69 -8.59
CA ILE A 238 -6.33 -16.04 -7.47
C ILE A 238 -7.22 -17.24 -7.82
N PHE A 239 -7.75 -17.30 -9.05
CA PHE A 239 -8.68 -18.35 -9.48
C PHE A 239 -8.03 -19.67 -9.94
N ILE A 240 -6.72 -19.72 -10.18
CA ILE A 240 -5.98 -20.94 -10.57
C ILE A 240 -5.82 -21.92 -9.40
N THR A 241 -6.10 -21.51 -8.17
CA THR A 241 -6.01 -22.38 -7.00
C THR A 241 -6.88 -23.62 -7.19
N LYS A 242 -6.27 -24.80 -7.16
CA LYS A 242 -7.01 -26.07 -7.10
C LYS A 242 -7.64 -26.13 -5.71
N PHE A 243 -8.96 -26.15 -5.65
CA PHE A 243 -9.69 -26.53 -4.45
C PHE A 243 -9.28 -27.94 -4.08
N THR A 244 -9.02 -28.20 -2.82
CA THR A 244 -8.58 -29.51 -2.33
C THR A 244 -9.71 -30.52 -2.58
N PRO A 245 -9.51 -31.60 -3.37
CA PRO A 245 -10.55 -32.60 -3.50
C PRO A 245 -10.72 -33.33 -2.16
N GLU A 246 -11.94 -33.70 -1.85
CA GLU A 246 -12.41 -34.38 -0.63
C GLU A 246 -11.69 -35.69 -0.24
N SER A 247 -10.65 -36.11 -0.99
CA SER A 247 -10.05 -37.45 -0.83
C SER A 247 -8.92 -37.58 0.18
N ASP A 248 -8.42 -36.49 0.79
CA ASP A 248 -7.24 -36.57 1.68
C ASP A 248 -7.51 -36.36 3.19
N SER A 249 -8.77 -36.31 3.62
CA SER A 249 -9.10 -36.19 5.05
C SER A 249 -9.16 -37.51 5.82
N ASN A 250 -8.81 -38.65 5.17
CA ASN A 250 -8.79 -39.98 5.80
C ASN A 250 -7.42 -40.69 5.64
N LYS A 251 -6.34 -40.03 6.03
CA LYS A 251 -5.08 -40.71 6.32
C LYS A 251 -4.41 -40.12 7.54
#